data_d3dc37333f0b5b2a4c0e197f95218a36
#
_entry.id   d3dc37333f0b5b2a4c0e197f95218a36
#
_cell.length_a   1.000
_cell.length_b   1.000
_cell.length_c   1.000
_cell.angle_alpha   90.00
_cell.angle_beta   90.00
_cell.angle_gamma   90.00
#
_symmetry.space_group_name_H-M   'P 1'
#
loop_
_entity.id
_entity.type
_entity.pdbx_description
1 polymer ?
#
loop_
_entity_poly.entity_id
_entity_poly.type
_entity_poly.pdbx_seq_one_letter_code
_entity_poly.pdbx_strand_id
1 'polypeptide(L)'
;MSMETNNLKGIVAAIALVVMFSSSGLAQQADSNDEAELLEQLVQAEPAQASRIDRQLQSLWSQSGSASADLLLQRGRGALEMGDAVTALEHLTALTDHAPDFAEGWHARASVFFGIERFGMAAADLERVLTLNPNQYDAIYGLGLIFETINEPQKAYDAYMRALAIHPHHEEVTSAVNRLRPRIEGKAL
;
A
#
# COMPACT_ATOMS: atom_id res chain seq x y z
N MET A 1 -45.34 -22.09 39.46
CA MET A 1 -43.89 -22.31 39.52
C MET A 1 -43.37 -22.37 38.07
N SER A 2 -43.21 -21.20 37.45
CA SER A 2 -42.77 -21.09 36.02
C SER A 2 -42.23 -19.68 35.80
N MET A 3 -41.00 -19.39 36.24
CA MET A 3 -40.34 -18.10 36.06
C MET A 3 -38.80 -18.27 36.15
N GLU A 4 -38.17 -19.08 35.35
CA GLU A 4 -36.67 -19.11 35.29
C GLU A 4 -36.03 -19.44 33.95
N THR A 5 -36.81 -19.61 32.87
CA THR A 5 -36.21 -20.04 31.59
C THR A 5 -35.91 -18.90 30.60
N ASN A 6 -36.33 -17.67 30.86
CA ASN A 6 -36.16 -16.54 29.91
C ASN A 6 -34.82 -15.77 30.02
N ASN A 7 -34.10 -15.88 31.15
CA ASN A 7 -32.85 -15.14 31.32
C ASN A 7 -31.64 -15.84 30.66
N LEU A 8 -31.71 -17.16 30.47
CA LEU A 8 -30.59 -17.91 29.90
C LEU A 8 -30.43 -17.68 28.41
N LYS A 9 -31.57 -17.48 27.69
CA LYS A 9 -31.50 -17.19 26.23
C LYS A 9 -30.97 -15.80 25.90
N GLY A 10 -31.18 -14.81 26.77
CA GLY A 10 -30.66 -13.46 26.60
C GLY A 10 -29.16 -13.37 26.83
N ILE A 11 -28.62 -14.14 27.77
CA ILE A 11 -27.19 -14.15 28.10
C ILE A 11 -26.38 -14.86 27.02
N VAL A 12 -26.89 -15.94 26.43
CA VAL A 12 -26.22 -16.66 25.34
C VAL A 12 -26.16 -15.81 24.06
N ALA A 13 -27.21 -15.03 23.74
CA ALA A 13 -27.22 -14.13 22.60
C ALA A 13 -26.23 -12.95 22.77
N ALA A 14 -26.11 -12.41 23.98
CA ALA A 14 -25.18 -11.32 24.29
C ALA A 14 -23.70 -11.77 24.20
N ILE A 15 -23.38 -12.98 24.65
CA ILE A 15 -22.02 -13.55 24.58
C ILE A 15 -21.65 -13.86 23.14
N ALA A 16 -22.57 -14.34 22.30
CA ALA A 16 -22.27 -14.59 20.85
C ALA A 16 -21.98 -13.28 20.08
N LEU A 17 -22.64 -12.17 20.44
CA LEU A 17 -22.42 -10.88 19.80
C LEU A 17 -21.04 -10.26 20.18
N VAL A 18 -20.59 -10.43 21.40
CA VAL A 18 -19.27 -9.95 21.87
C VAL A 18 -18.11 -10.72 21.23
N VAL A 19 -18.27 -12.03 20.98
CA VAL A 19 -17.22 -12.86 20.34
C VAL A 19 -17.07 -12.53 18.86
N MET A 20 -18.13 -12.12 18.16
CA MET A 20 -18.03 -11.74 16.73
C MET A 20 -17.30 -10.40 16.50
N PHE A 21 -17.32 -9.47 17.45
CA PHE A 21 -16.58 -8.20 17.35
C PHE A 21 -15.09 -8.34 17.73
N SER A 22 -14.71 -9.37 18.47
CA SER A 22 -13.33 -9.55 18.95
C SER A 22 -12.40 -10.21 17.91
N SER A 23 -12.94 -10.95 16.93
CA SER A 23 -12.12 -11.69 15.98
C SER A 23 -11.48 -10.82 14.88
N SER A 24 -12.16 -9.76 14.47
CA SER A 24 -11.62 -8.83 13.45
C SER A 24 -10.44 -8.00 13.98
N GLY A 25 -10.48 -7.59 15.24
CA GLY A 25 -9.40 -6.82 15.87
C GLY A 25 -8.13 -7.63 16.10
N LEU A 26 -8.23 -8.93 16.37
CA LEU A 26 -7.06 -9.80 16.59
C LEU A 26 -6.33 -10.13 15.28
N ALA A 27 -7.04 -10.32 14.18
CA ALA A 27 -6.43 -10.55 12.88
C ALA A 27 -5.66 -9.31 12.40
N GLN A 28 -6.28 -8.14 12.47
CA GLN A 28 -5.66 -6.87 12.08
C GLN A 28 -4.46 -6.49 12.95
N GLN A 29 -4.48 -6.86 14.23
CA GLN A 29 -3.34 -6.67 15.14
C GLN A 29 -2.18 -7.63 14.81
N ALA A 30 -2.45 -8.86 14.38
CA ALA A 30 -1.43 -9.81 13.96
C ALA A 30 -0.74 -9.31 12.67
N ASP A 31 -1.51 -8.93 11.65
CA ASP A 31 -0.98 -8.42 10.39
C ASP A 31 -0.11 -7.16 10.58
N SER A 32 -0.51 -6.24 11.46
CA SER A 32 0.27 -5.03 11.76
C SER A 32 1.58 -5.31 12.50
N ASN A 33 1.61 -6.34 13.36
CA ASN A 33 2.83 -6.77 14.03
C ASN A 33 3.79 -7.43 13.04
N ASP A 34 3.27 -8.26 12.12
CA ASP A 34 4.06 -8.91 11.08
C ASP A 34 4.67 -7.87 10.12
N GLU A 35 3.91 -6.84 9.73
CA GLU A 35 4.41 -5.74 8.91
C GLU A 35 5.55 -4.98 9.61
N ALA A 36 5.35 -4.59 10.87
CA ALA A 36 6.36 -3.85 11.63
C ALA A 36 7.66 -4.63 11.78
N GLU A 37 7.58 -5.93 12.05
CA GLU A 37 8.74 -6.80 12.15
C GLU A 37 9.48 -6.93 10.80
N LEU A 38 8.74 -7.11 9.70
CA LEU A 38 9.32 -7.19 8.36
C LEU A 38 9.99 -5.87 7.95
N LEU A 39 9.42 -4.72 8.28
CA LEU A 39 10.02 -3.41 8.02
C LEU A 39 11.30 -3.20 8.82
N GLU A 40 11.34 -3.59 10.08
CA GLU A 40 12.55 -3.54 10.90
C GLU A 40 13.65 -4.45 10.33
N GLN A 41 13.29 -5.66 9.93
CA GLN A 41 14.20 -6.58 9.27
C GLN A 41 14.72 -6.03 7.94
N LEU A 42 13.87 -5.37 7.14
CA LEU A 42 14.23 -4.81 5.84
C LEU A 42 15.32 -3.74 5.94
N VAL A 43 15.22 -2.87 6.94
CA VAL A 43 16.22 -1.80 7.17
C VAL A 43 17.60 -2.37 7.50
N GLN A 44 17.67 -3.53 8.17
CA GLN A 44 18.91 -4.14 8.63
C GLN A 44 19.41 -5.28 7.73
N ALA A 45 18.62 -5.63 6.69
CA ALA A 45 18.89 -6.78 5.84
C ALA A 45 20.11 -6.57 4.94
N GLU A 46 20.83 -7.65 4.64
CA GLU A 46 21.74 -7.69 3.50
C GLU A 46 20.95 -7.76 2.18
N PRO A 47 21.52 -7.36 1.02
CA PRO A 47 20.78 -7.25 -0.25
C PRO A 47 19.98 -8.50 -0.64
N ALA A 48 20.54 -9.69 -0.48
CA ALA A 48 19.87 -10.95 -0.80
C ALA A 48 18.67 -11.25 0.12
N GLN A 49 18.74 -10.81 1.37
CA GLN A 49 17.64 -10.94 2.34
C GLN A 49 16.58 -9.88 2.10
N ALA A 50 17.00 -8.65 1.77
CA ALA A 50 16.10 -7.54 1.49
C ALA A 50 15.08 -7.90 0.40
N SER A 51 15.51 -8.49 -0.71
CA SER A 51 14.60 -8.92 -1.79
C SER A 51 13.58 -9.99 -1.36
N ARG A 52 13.91 -10.82 -0.35
CA ARG A 52 12.96 -11.80 0.19
C ARG A 52 11.93 -11.13 1.09
N ILE A 53 12.39 -10.22 1.97
CA ILE A 53 11.53 -9.47 2.88
C ILE A 53 10.59 -8.55 2.09
N ASP A 54 11.11 -7.89 1.06
CA ASP A 54 10.32 -7.09 0.13
C ASP A 54 9.14 -7.89 -0.44
N ARG A 55 9.39 -9.08 -1.01
CA ARG A 55 8.30 -9.93 -1.51
C ARG A 55 7.29 -10.33 -0.43
N GLN A 56 7.71 -10.50 0.83
CA GLN A 56 6.80 -10.78 1.94
C GLN A 56 5.90 -9.58 2.26
N LEU A 57 6.47 -8.37 2.30
CA LEU A 57 5.72 -7.13 2.47
C LEU A 57 4.74 -6.90 1.32
N GLN A 58 5.16 -7.06 0.07
CA GLN A 58 4.29 -6.95 -1.10
C GLN A 58 3.14 -7.96 -1.06
N SER A 59 3.42 -9.19 -0.62
CA SER A 59 2.39 -10.22 -0.44
C SER A 59 1.39 -9.83 0.66
N LEU A 60 1.88 -9.33 1.78
CA LEU A 60 1.05 -8.87 2.90
C LEU A 60 0.16 -7.70 2.46
N TRP A 61 0.72 -6.68 1.84
CA TRP A 61 0.00 -5.50 1.36
C TRP A 61 -1.00 -5.80 0.23
N SER A 62 -0.82 -6.89 -0.49
CA SER A 62 -1.72 -7.31 -1.57
C SER A 62 -2.96 -8.08 -1.10
N GLN A 63 -3.13 -8.31 0.19
CA GLN A 63 -4.25 -9.03 0.79
C GLN A 63 -5.23 -8.05 1.45
N SER A 64 -6.44 -7.95 0.92
CA SER A 64 -7.47 -7.06 1.49
C SER A 64 -8.30 -7.70 2.61
N GLY A 65 -8.19 -9.03 2.78
CA GLY A 65 -9.10 -9.81 3.61
C GLY A 65 -10.49 -10.02 2.99
N SER A 66 -10.72 -9.56 1.77
CA SER A 66 -11.98 -9.71 1.02
C SER A 66 -11.73 -10.32 -0.37
N ALA A 67 -12.25 -11.51 -0.60
CA ALA A 67 -12.08 -12.19 -1.88
C ALA A 67 -12.61 -11.38 -3.09
N SER A 68 -13.63 -10.54 -2.89
CA SER A 68 -14.14 -9.66 -3.94
C SER A 68 -13.17 -8.52 -4.25
N ALA A 69 -12.56 -7.91 -3.23
CA ALA A 69 -11.56 -6.86 -3.39
C ALA A 69 -10.27 -7.43 -4.04
N ASP A 70 -9.81 -8.57 -3.57
CA ASP A 70 -8.64 -9.24 -4.16
C ASP A 70 -8.85 -9.59 -5.63
N LEU A 71 -10.06 -10.04 -6.00
CA LEU A 71 -10.42 -10.31 -7.40
C LEU A 71 -10.42 -9.03 -8.26
N LEU A 72 -10.92 -7.91 -7.73
CA LEU A 72 -10.91 -6.62 -8.43
C LEU A 72 -9.47 -6.13 -8.62
N LEU A 73 -8.60 -6.26 -7.61
CA LEU A 73 -7.17 -5.94 -7.71
C LEU A 73 -6.50 -6.78 -8.81
N GLN A 74 -6.73 -8.08 -8.79
CA GLN A 74 -6.17 -9.00 -9.79
C GLN A 74 -6.60 -8.63 -11.21
N ARG A 75 -7.90 -8.34 -11.43
CA ARG A 75 -8.41 -7.94 -12.74
C ARG A 75 -7.86 -6.61 -13.21
N GLY A 76 -7.77 -5.64 -12.31
CA GLY A 76 -7.20 -4.33 -12.61
C GLY A 76 -5.73 -4.41 -13.02
N ARG A 77 -4.92 -5.17 -12.27
CA ARG A 77 -3.51 -5.42 -12.60
C ARG A 77 -3.35 -6.18 -13.92
N GLY A 78 -4.13 -7.23 -14.12
CA GLY A 78 -4.10 -7.98 -15.36
C GLY A 78 -4.47 -7.15 -16.59
N ALA A 79 -5.45 -6.25 -16.47
CA ALA A 79 -5.78 -5.31 -17.54
C ALA A 79 -4.65 -4.32 -17.81
N LEU A 80 -3.98 -3.80 -16.76
CA LEU A 80 -2.81 -2.92 -16.89
C LEU A 80 -1.65 -3.63 -17.59
N GLU A 81 -1.36 -4.87 -17.23
CA GLU A 81 -0.32 -5.70 -17.88
C GLU A 81 -0.59 -5.91 -19.39
N MET A 82 -1.86 -5.98 -19.77
CA MET A 82 -2.29 -6.06 -21.18
C MET A 82 -2.30 -4.69 -21.88
N GLY A 83 -1.99 -3.60 -21.17
CA GLY A 83 -2.03 -2.23 -21.70
C GLY A 83 -3.44 -1.65 -21.81
N ASP A 84 -4.46 -2.31 -21.26
CA ASP A 84 -5.85 -1.83 -21.26
C ASP A 84 -6.10 -0.96 -20.01
N ALA A 85 -5.68 0.29 -20.12
CA ALA A 85 -5.85 1.28 -19.04
C ALA A 85 -7.32 1.57 -18.71
N VAL A 86 -8.23 1.44 -19.68
CA VAL A 86 -9.67 1.69 -19.45
C VAL A 86 -10.25 0.62 -18.55
N THR A 87 -10.10 -0.64 -18.91
CA THR A 87 -10.56 -1.78 -18.10
C THR A 87 -9.87 -1.83 -16.75
N ALA A 88 -8.56 -1.49 -16.69
CA ALA A 88 -7.84 -1.40 -15.43
C ALA A 88 -8.47 -0.35 -14.49
N LEU A 89 -8.77 0.86 -14.99
CA LEU A 89 -9.42 1.91 -14.20
C LEU A 89 -10.83 1.53 -13.75
N GLU A 90 -11.61 0.83 -14.58
CA GLU A 90 -12.94 0.36 -14.18
C GLU A 90 -12.87 -0.58 -12.98
N HIS A 91 -12.00 -1.59 -13.02
CA HIS A 91 -11.85 -2.53 -11.92
C HIS A 91 -11.24 -1.89 -10.67
N LEU A 92 -10.22 -1.06 -10.83
CA LEU A 92 -9.54 -0.43 -9.68
C LEU A 92 -10.37 0.70 -9.05
N THR A 93 -11.21 1.40 -9.82
CA THR A 93 -12.17 2.34 -9.26
C THR A 93 -13.26 1.61 -8.47
N ALA A 94 -13.81 0.53 -9.02
CA ALA A 94 -14.74 -0.31 -8.27
C ALA A 94 -14.09 -0.87 -6.99
N LEU A 95 -12.80 -1.20 -7.02
CA LEU A 95 -12.04 -1.65 -5.85
C LEU A 95 -11.95 -0.55 -4.79
N THR A 96 -11.51 0.67 -5.16
CA THR A 96 -11.35 1.78 -4.20
C THR A 96 -12.68 2.26 -3.62
N ASP A 97 -13.78 2.11 -4.37
CA ASP A 97 -15.14 2.39 -3.88
C ASP A 97 -15.64 1.31 -2.91
N HIS A 98 -15.31 0.03 -3.18
CA HIS A 98 -15.74 -1.10 -2.38
C HIS A 98 -14.91 -1.30 -1.11
N ALA A 99 -13.60 -1.04 -1.20
CA ALA A 99 -12.63 -1.21 -0.13
C ALA A 99 -11.74 0.05 0.03
N PRO A 100 -12.29 1.18 0.51
CA PRO A 100 -11.59 2.48 0.55
C PRO A 100 -10.40 2.52 1.53
N ASP A 101 -10.30 1.54 2.41
CA ASP A 101 -9.19 1.42 3.38
C ASP A 101 -8.11 0.43 2.93
N PHE A 102 -8.27 -0.17 1.76
CA PHE A 102 -7.29 -1.06 1.16
C PHE A 102 -6.27 -0.26 0.32
N ALA A 103 -5.11 0.03 0.93
CA ALA A 103 -4.07 0.90 0.34
C ALA A 103 -3.63 0.44 -1.06
N GLU A 104 -3.48 -0.87 -1.25
CA GLU A 104 -3.00 -1.43 -2.51
C GLU A 104 -3.95 -1.22 -3.70
N GLY A 105 -5.24 -1.04 -3.45
CA GLY A 105 -6.22 -0.65 -4.47
C GLY A 105 -5.92 0.74 -5.05
N TRP A 106 -5.61 1.70 -4.17
CA TRP A 106 -5.22 3.06 -4.54
C TRP A 106 -3.85 3.07 -5.24
N HIS A 107 -2.88 2.30 -4.75
CA HIS A 107 -1.56 2.17 -5.35
C HIS A 107 -1.63 1.62 -6.79
N ALA A 108 -2.39 0.55 -6.99
CA ALA A 108 -2.60 -0.01 -8.32
C ALA A 108 -3.27 0.98 -9.28
N ARG A 109 -4.27 1.74 -8.81
CA ARG A 109 -4.95 2.77 -9.63
C ARG A 109 -4.02 3.94 -9.96
N ALA A 110 -3.19 4.37 -8.99
CA ALA A 110 -2.19 5.40 -9.22
C ALA A 110 -1.20 5.00 -10.33
N SER A 111 -0.81 3.73 -10.38
CA SER A 111 0.08 3.21 -11.44
C SER A 111 -0.56 3.32 -12.82
N VAL A 112 -1.87 3.07 -12.95
CA VAL A 112 -2.60 3.28 -14.22
C VAL A 112 -2.65 4.76 -14.59
N PHE A 113 -3.01 5.64 -13.64
CA PHE A 113 -3.05 7.08 -13.87
C PHE A 113 -1.67 7.63 -14.28
N PHE A 114 -0.61 7.15 -13.65
CA PHE A 114 0.76 7.52 -14.04
C PHE A 114 1.06 7.09 -15.48
N GLY A 115 0.72 5.86 -15.87
CA GLY A 115 0.94 5.33 -17.21
C GLY A 115 0.20 6.09 -18.32
N ILE A 116 -0.94 6.69 -18.01
CA ILE A 116 -1.70 7.55 -18.95
C ILE A 116 -1.44 9.06 -18.71
N GLU A 117 -0.36 9.41 -18.03
CA GLU A 117 0.10 10.78 -17.76
C GLU A 117 -0.90 11.65 -16.97
N ARG A 118 -1.79 11.05 -16.21
CA ARG A 118 -2.70 11.75 -15.29
C ARG A 118 -2.04 11.96 -13.92
N PHE A 119 -0.90 12.65 -13.91
CA PHE A 119 -0.02 12.79 -12.74
C PHE A 119 -0.72 13.36 -11.50
N GLY A 120 -1.66 14.30 -11.66
CA GLY A 120 -2.42 14.84 -10.53
C GLY A 120 -3.33 13.80 -9.86
N MET A 121 -3.96 12.92 -10.65
CA MET A 121 -4.79 11.82 -10.13
C MET A 121 -3.91 10.73 -9.50
N ALA A 122 -2.79 10.40 -10.14
CA ALA A 122 -1.80 9.47 -9.58
C ALA A 122 -1.28 9.96 -8.23
N ALA A 123 -0.90 11.23 -8.11
CA ALA A 123 -0.43 11.81 -6.86
C ALA A 123 -1.49 11.75 -5.75
N ALA A 124 -2.74 12.08 -6.04
CA ALA A 124 -3.83 12.02 -5.08
C ALA A 124 -4.08 10.60 -4.55
N ASP A 125 -4.03 9.59 -5.43
CA ASP A 125 -4.14 8.20 -5.03
C ASP A 125 -2.94 7.75 -4.18
N LEU A 126 -1.70 8.13 -4.55
CA LEU A 126 -0.50 7.82 -3.75
C LEU A 126 -0.52 8.52 -2.38
N GLU A 127 -1.03 9.74 -2.27
CA GLU A 127 -1.24 10.42 -0.98
C GLU A 127 -2.26 9.66 -0.12
N ARG A 128 -3.32 9.12 -0.75
CA ARG A 128 -4.27 8.25 -0.03
C ARG A 128 -3.59 6.97 0.45
N VAL A 129 -2.75 6.33 -0.38
CA VAL A 129 -1.94 5.18 0.05
C VAL A 129 -1.14 5.51 1.29
N LEU A 130 -0.39 6.62 1.30
CA LEU A 130 0.48 7.00 2.42
C LEU A 130 -0.29 7.46 3.67
N THR A 131 -1.56 7.83 3.51
CA THR A 131 -2.47 8.06 4.65
C THR A 131 -2.87 6.73 5.31
N LEU A 132 -3.06 5.68 4.51
CA LEU A 132 -3.45 4.35 4.97
C LEU A 132 -2.24 3.54 5.45
N ASN A 133 -1.14 3.58 4.70
CA ASN A 133 0.13 2.93 5.02
C ASN A 133 1.31 3.89 4.77
N PRO A 134 1.81 4.59 5.80
CA PRO A 134 2.93 5.53 5.68
C PRO A 134 4.27 4.87 5.27
N ASN A 135 4.37 3.55 5.41
CA ASN A 135 5.58 2.76 5.15
C ASN A 135 5.61 2.15 3.74
N GLN A 136 4.61 2.38 2.93
CA GLN A 136 4.58 1.84 1.57
C GLN A 136 5.56 2.61 0.67
N TYR A 137 6.81 2.14 0.66
CA TYR A 137 7.94 2.79 -0.01
C TYR A 137 7.76 2.91 -1.52
N ASP A 138 7.02 2.00 -2.17
CA ASP A 138 6.71 2.10 -3.60
C ASP A 138 5.78 3.28 -3.91
N ALA A 139 4.86 3.60 -3.01
CA ALA A 139 4.03 4.79 -3.15
C ALA A 139 4.86 6.09 -2.99
N ILE A 140 5.82 6.09 -2.07
CA ILE A 140 6.76 7.20 -1.91
C ILE A 140 7.64 7.34 -3.16
N TYR A 141 8.12 6.23 -3.70
CA TYR A 141 8.87 6.19 -4.97
C TYR A 141 8.02 6.74 -6.14
N GLY A 142 6.76 6.31 -6.24
CA GLY A 142 5.82 6.80 -7.24
C GLY A 142 5.62 8.33 -7.19
N LEU A 143 5.50 8.92 -5.99
CA LEU A 143 5.49 10.38 -5.84
C LEU A 143 6.79 11.01 -6.31
N GLY A 144 7.94 10.39 -6.01
CA GLY A 144 9.24 10.83 -6.51
C GLY A 144 9.29 10.87 -8.03
N LEU A 145 8.78 9.84 -8.71
CA LEU A 145 8.68 9.80 -10.18
C LEU A 145 7.80 10.92 -10.73
N ILE A 146 6.67 11.19 -10.09
CA ILE A 146 5.79 12.29 -10.48
C ILE A 146 6.52 13.63 -10.34
N PHE A 147 7.17 13.90 -9.20
CA PHE A 147 7.94 15.13 -8.98
C PHE A 147 9.07 15.29 -10.00
N GLU A 148 9.76 14.21 -10.36
CA GLU A 148 10.79 14.26 -11.40
C GLU A 148 10.17 14.62 -12.77
N THR A 149 9.04 14.01 -13.12
CA THR A 149 8.34 14.26 -14.39
C THR A 149 7.86 15.70 -14.53
N ILE A 150 7.37 16.32 -13.45
CA ILE A 150 6.95 17.74 -13.45
C ILE A 150 8.09 18.72 -13.19
N ASN A 151 9.35 18.25 -13.27
CA ASN A 151 10.57 19.03 -13.11
C ASN A 151 10.74 19.68 -11.72
N GLU A 152 10.35 18.97 -10.68
CA GLU A 152 10.58 19.31 -9.27
C GLU A 152 11.68 18.39 -8.65
N PRO A 153 12.94 18.50 -9.10
CA PRO A 153 13.97 17.51 -8.79
C PRO A 153 14.33 17.45 -7.30
N GLN A 154 14.20 18.55 -6.57
CA GLN A 154 14.43 18.55 -5.13
C GLN A 154 13.39 17.71 -4.40
N LYS A 155 12.10 17.90 -4.71
CA LYS A 155 11.01 17.11 -4.12
C LYS A 155 11.12 15.63 -4.48
N ALA A 156 11.53 15.34 -5.72
CA ALA A 156 11.80 13.97 -6.16
C ALA A 156 12.91 13.33 -5.33
N TYR A 157 14.03 14.02 -5.16
CA TYR A 157 15.16 13.55 -4.37
C TYR A 157 14.77 13.28 -2.91
N ASP A 158 14.02 14.21 -2.28
CA ASP A 158 13.56 14.07 -0.90
C ASP A 158 12.62 12.86 -0.75
N ALA A 159 11.71 12.64 -1.72
CA ALA A 159 10.84 11.47 -1.74
C ALA A 159 11.66 10.17 -1.88
N TYR A 160 12.62 10.13 -2.78
CA TYR A 160 13.49 8.96 -2.96
C TYR A 160 14.33 8.66 -1.71
N MET A 161 14.88 9.69 -1.06
CA MET A 161 15.62 9.51 0.20
C MET A 161 14.71 8.97 1.32
N ARG A 162 13.45 9.39 1.36
CA ARG A 162 12.46 8.84 2.29
C ARG A 162 12.16 7.37 1.99
N ALA A 163 12.03 6.98 0.73
CA ALA A 163 11.82 5.58 0.34
C ALA A 163 13.03 4.72 0.74
N LEU A 164 14.28 5.20 0.51
CA LEU A 164 15.50 4.49 0.92
C LEU A 164 15.66 4.39 2.43
N ALA A 165 15.10 5.29 3.21
CA ALA A 165 15.11 5.18 4.66
C ALA A 165 14.28 3.97 5.16
N ILE A 166 13.26 3.54 4.38
CA ILE A 166 12.44 2.36 4.68
C ILE A 166 13.03 1.11 4.02
N HIS A 167 13.42 1.20 2.76
CA HIS A 167 14.00 0.11 1.96
C HIS A 167 15.37 0.49 1.41
N PRO A 168 16.48 0.32 2.18
CA PRO A 168 17.83 0.75 1.77
C PRO A 168 18.36 0.10 0.50
N HIS A 169 17.86 -1.08 0.13
CA HIS A 169 18.28 -1.86 -1.03
C HIS A 169 17.32 -1.78 -2.21
N HIS A 170 16.42 -0.79 -2.25
CA HIS A 170 15.55 -0.59 -3.40
C HIS A 170 16.35 -0.09 -4.61
N GLU A 171 16.53 -0.95 -5.61
CA GLU A 171 17.46 -0.71 -6.72
C GLU A 171 17.05 0.50 -7.58
N GLU A 172 15.76 0.60 -7.94
CA GLU A 172 15.23 1.69 -8.77
C GLU A 172 15.35 3.03 -8.06
N VAL A 173 15.06 3.08 -6.76
CA VAL A 173 15.18 4.30 -5.96
C VAL A 173 16.64 4.70 -5.82
N THR A 174 17.54 3.75 -5.57
CA THR A 174 18.99 4.00 -5.52
C THR A 174 19.50 4.58 -6.83
N SER A 175 19.06 4.02 -7.96
CA SER A 175 19.39 4.51 -9.30
C SER A 175 18.88 5.94 -9.53
N ALA A 176 17.65 6.23 -9.10
CA ALA A 176 17.05 7.55 -9.22
C ALA A 176 17.79 8.60 -8.37
N VAL A 177 18.14 8.27 -7.12
CA VAL A 177 18.95 9.15 -6.24
C VAL A 177 20.30 9.45 -6.88
N ASN A 178 21.01 8.43 -7.38
CA ASN A 178 22.32 8.61 -8.00
C ASN A 178 22.25 9.50 -9.27
N ARG A 179 21.18 9.39 -10.04
CA ARG A 179 20.93 10.22 -11.23
C ARG A 179 20.63 11.68 -10.86
N LEU A 180 19.87 11.92 -9.79
CA LEU A 180 19.46 13.28 -9.39
C LEU A 180 20.51 14.02 -8.58
N ARG A 181 21.33 13.32 -7.79
CA ARG A 181 22.32 13.92 -6.88
C ARG A 181 23.17 15.03 -7.51
N PRO A 182 23.79 14.84 -8.70
CA PRO A 182 24.61 15.89 -9.33
C PRO A 182 23.80 17.14 -9.69
N ARG A 183 22.51 16.98 -10.01
CA ARG A 183 21.62 18.11 -10.35
C ARG A 183 21.20 18.91 -9.12
N ILE A 184 21.13 18.27 -7.96
CA ILE A 184 20.79 18.91 -6.68
C ILE A 184 22.03 19.63 -6.13
N GLU A 185 23.18 18.93 -6.06
CA GLU A 185 24.43 19.49 -5.53
C GLU A 185 25.00 20.61 -6.43
N GLY A 186 24.89 20.48 -7.75
CA GLY A 186 25.36 21.50 -8.70
C GLY A 186 24.53 22.79 -8.75
N LYS A 187 23.32 22.80 -8.17
CA LYS A 187 22.49 24.02 -8.01
C LYS A 187 22.79 24.78 -6.72
N ALA A 188 23.58 24.23 -5.82
CA ALA A 188 23.94 24.84 -4.53
C ALA A 188 25.13 25.83 -4.62
N LEU A 189 25.67 26.08 -5.82
CA LEU A 189 26.69 27.08 -6.15
C LEU A 189 26.08 28.25 -6.91
#